data_cc1aff2228921af77538649dc76d4365
#
_entry.id   cc1aff2228921af77538649dc76d4365
#
_cell.length_a   1.000
_cell.length_b   1.000
_cell.length_c   1.000
_cell.angle_alpha   90.00
_cell.angle_beta   90.00
_cell.angle_gamma   90.00
#
_symmetry.space_group_name_H-M   'P 1'
#
loop_
_entity.id
_entity.type
_entity.pdbx_description
1 polymer ?
#
loop_
_entity_poly.entity_id
_entity_poly.type
_entity_poly.pdbx_seq_one_letter_code
_entity_poly.pdbx_strand_id
1 'polypeptide(L)'
;MLFDTHAHYDDDQFDPDRETLLASLPERGVGLVVNPGCTVASSRTAVELAHRFPHIYAAVGIHPENCGDFRPEHLTEIRALAQEDKVVAIGEIGLDYYWPENPPRDLQQQVLRQQLALAQELQLPVIIHDRDAHADTMDIVREFPRV
;
A
#
# COMPACT_ATOMS: atom_id res chain seq x y z
N MET A 1 14.32 18.95 5.03
CA MET A 1 14.13 17.68 4.30
C MET A 1 12.83 17.07 4.78
N LEU A 2 11.93 16.74 3.86
CA LEU A 2 10.67 16.07 4.16
C LEU A 2 10.81 14.56 3.92
N PHE A 3 10.07 13.77 4.71
CA PHE A 3 9.82 12.37 4.45
C PHE A 3 8.32 12.21 4.17
N ASP A 4 7.97 11.91 2.92
CA ASP A 4 6.60 11.65 2.51
C ASP A 4 6.33 10.16 2.64
N THR A 5 5.54 9.77 3.62
CA THR A 5 5.25 8.36 3.92
C THR A 5 4.11 7.78 3.08
N HIS A 6 3.44 8.58 2.24
CA HIS A 6 2.28 8.15 1.48
C HIS A 6 2.05 9.03 0.24
N ALA A 7 2.60 8.62 -0.90
CA ALA A 7 2.40 9.32 -2.17
C ALA A 7 2.32 8.33 -3.33
N HIS A 8 1.28 8.45 -4.14
CA HIS A 8 0.99 7.57 -5.27
C HIS A 8 1.58 8.11 -6.57
N TYR A 9 2.89 8.06 -6.72
CA TYR A 9 3.56 8.44 -7.97
C TYR A 9 3.43 7.39 -9.08
N ASP A 10 2.86 6.22 -8.79
CA ASP A 10 2.47 5.20 -9.75
C ASP A 10 1.18 5.54 -10.53
N ASP A 11 0.40 6.53 -10.07
CA ASP A 11 -0.83 6.99 -10.71
C ASP A 11 -0.58 7.53 -12.12
N ASP A 12 -1.48 7.21 -13.08
CA ASP A 12 -1.38 7.56 -14.50
C ASP A 12 -1.28 9.08 -14.74
N GLN A 13 -1.78 9.90 -13.81
CA GLN A 13 -1.65 11.36 -13.91
C GLN A 13 -0.19 11.83 -14.00
N PHE A 14 0.76 11.03 -13.50
CA PHE A 14 2.19 11.32 -13.53
C PHE A 14 2.90 10.78 -14.78
N ASP A 15 2.25 10.00 -15.64
CA ASP A 15 2.88 9.39 -16.83
C ASP A 15 3.67 10.39 -17.68
N PRO A 16 3.18 11.63 -17.92
CA PRO A 16 3.89 12.56 -18.79
C PRO A 16 5.23 13.03 -18.23
N ASP A 17 5.42 13.07 -16.92
CA ASP A 17 6.59 13.70 -16.28
C ASP A 17 7.14 12.96 -15.06
N ARG A 18 6.62 11.77 -14.73
CA ARG A 18 6.98 10.97 -13.53
C ARG A 18 8.49 10.88 -13.32
N GLU A 19 9.25 10.56 -14.36
CA GLU A 19 10.70 10.41 -14.28
C GLU A 19 11.40 11.70 -13.85
N THR A 20 11.04 12.80 -14.50
CA THR A 20 11.62 14.12 -14.22
C THR A 20 11.20 14.61 -12.84
N LEU A 21 9.94 14.40 -12.49
CA LEU A 21 9.40 14.77 -11.18
C LEU A 21 10.13 14.03 -10.06
N LEU A 22 10.16 12.69 -10.12
CA LEU A 22 10.80 11.86 -9.10
C LEU A 22 12.29 12.17 -8.95
N ALA A 23 13.01 12.35 -10.05
CA ALA A 23 14.42 12.72 -10.01
C ALA A 23 14.67 14.08 -9.33
N SER A 24 13.71 15.02 -9.40
CA SER A 24 13.83 16.36 -8.84
C SER A 24 13.48 16.48 -7.36
N LEU A 25 12.82 15.47 -6.76
CA LEU A 25 12.30 15.53 -5.38
C LEU A 25 13.37 15.86 -4.33
N PRO A 26 14.57 15.26 -4.34
CA PRO A 26 15.62 15.60 -3.37
C PRO A 26 16.02 17.07 -3.41
N GLU A 27 16.17 17.66 -4.59
CA GLU A 27 16.51 19.07 -4.78
C GLU A 27 15.38 20.01 -4.30
N ARG A 28 14.14 19.53 -4.31
CA ARG A 28 12.97 20.23 -3.79
C ARG A 28 12.74 20.03 -2.28
N GLY A 29 13.66 19.32 -1.62
CA GLY A 29 13.62 19.09 -0.18
C GLY A 29 12.80 17.87 0.28
N VAL A 30 12.32 17.02 -0.64
CA VAL A 30 11.71 15.73 -0.34
C VAL A 30 12.79 14.65 -0.43
N GLY A 31 13.29 14.21 0.71
CA GLY A 31 14.44 13.31 0.79
C GLY A 31 14.12 11.83 0.75
N LEU A 32 12.92 11.46 1.17
CA LEU A 32 12.43 10.08 1.14
C LEU A 32 10.93 10.07 0.81
N VAL A 33 10.50 9.04 0.08
CA VAL A 33 9.09 8.79 -0.24
C VAL A 33 8.79 7.31 -0.07
N VAL A 34 7.62 6.98 0.48
CA VAL A 34 7.01 5.66 0.35
C VAL A 34 5.84 5.75 -0.61
N ASN A 35 5.90 4.96 -1.70
CA ASN A 35 4.81 4.82 -2.66
C ASN A 35 4.05 3.51 -2.37
N PRO A 36 2.81 3.56 -1.84
CA PRO A 36 2.03 2.36 -1.60
C PRO A 36 1.30 1.91 -2.88
N GLY A 37 1.26 0.59 -3.10
CA GLY A 37 0.41 -0.02 -4.10
C GLY A 37 -1.04 -0.19 -3.62
N CYS A 38 -1.99 -0.23 -4.55
CA CYS A 38 -3.41 -0.46 -4.29
C CYS A 38 -3.92 -1.79 -4.87
N THR A 39 -3.17 -2.38 -5.77
CA THR A 39 -3.41 -3.68 -6.43
C THR A 39 -2.09 -4.44 -6.54
N VAL A 40 -2.13 -5.70 -6.95
CA VAL A 40 -0.89 -6.43 -7.30
C VAL A 40 -0.12 -5.71 -8.41
N ALA A 41 -0.83 -5.18 -9.42
CA ALA A 41 -0.19 -4.47 -10.53
C ALA A 41 0.49 -3.17 -10.08
N SER A 42 -0.23 -2.31 -9.36
CA SER A 42 0.36 -1.05 -8.84
C SER A 42 1.44 -1.30 -7.78
N SER A 43 1.34 -2.38 -7.00
CA SER A 43 2.41 -2.81 -6.09
C SER A 43 3.70 -3.16 -6.84
N ARG A 44 3.60 -3.83 -8.00
CA ARG A 44 4.77 -4.06 -8.86
C ARG A 44 5.38 -2.76 -9.37
N THR A 45 4.54 -1.84 -9.85
CA THR A 45 4.98 -0.50 -10.29
C THR A 45 5.68 0.25 -9.16
N ALA A 46 5.13 0.21 -7.94
CA ALA A 46 5.76 0.83 -6.76
C ALA A 46 7.15 0.26 -6.47
N VAL A 47 7.32 -1.07 -6.56
CA VAL A 47 8.63 -1.75 -6.41
C VAL A 47 9.59 -1.33 -7.52
N GLU A 48 9.14 -1.27 -8.78
CA GLU A 48 9.96 -0.80 -9.90
C GLU A 48 10.45 0.63 -9.70
N LEU A 49 9.59 1.54 -9.24
CA LEU A 49 9.97 2.92 -8.91
C LEU A 49 10.99 2.96 -7.76
N ALA A 50 10.80 2.14 -6.73
CA ALA A 50 11.73 2.05 -5.62
C ALA A 50 13.13 1.57 -6.05
N HIS A 51 13.20 0.61 -6.98
CA HIS A 51 14.48 0.15 -7.52
C HIS A 51 15.18 1.19 -8.40
N ARG A 52 14.41 2.05 -9.10
CA ARG A 52 14.95 3.06 -10.03
C ARG A 52 15.44 4.33 -9.34
N PHE A 53 14.83 4.71 -8.22
CA PHE A 53 15.14 5.96 -7.52
C PHE A 53 15.63 5.68 -6.09
N PRO A 54 16.82 6.15 -5.69
CA PRO A 54 17.41 5.81 -4.38
C PRO A 54 16.61 6.30 -3.18
N HIS A 55 15.83 7.37 -3.34
CA HIS A 55 15.00 8.00 -2.30
C HIS A 55 13.55 7.50 -2.29
N ILE A 56 13.16 6.61 -3.22
CA ILE A 56 11.82 6.00 -3.25
C ILE A 56 11.87 4.62 -2.61
N TYR A 57 10.88 4.34 -1.78
CA TYR A 57 10.57 3.05 -1.17
C TYR A 57 9.15 2.65 -1.55
N ALA A 58 8.83 1.37 -1.42
CA ALA A 58 7.51 0.86 -1.74
C ALA A 58 6.82 0.28 -0.51
N ALA A 59 5.49 0.36 -0.49
CA ALA A 59 4.64 -0.54 0.25
C ALA A 59 3.78 -1.34 -0.74
N VAL A 60 3.42 -2.57 -0.40
CA VAL A 60 2.69 -3.47 -1.28
C VAL A 60 1.45 -4.01 -0.59
N GLY A 61 0.32 -3.94 -1.30
CA GLY A 61 -0.96 -4.34 -0.72
C GLY A 61 -2.13 -4.21 -1.68
N ILE A 62 -3.31 -4.53 -1.18
CA ILE A 62 -4.57 -4.45 -1.91
C ILE A 62 -5.51 -3.53 -1.14
N HIS A 63 -5.81 -2.39 -1.74
CA HIS A 63 -6.69 -1.37 -1.21
C HIS A 63 -8.14 -1.88 -1.10
N PRO A 64 -8.93 -1.44 -0.11
CA PRO A 64 -10.32 -1.88 0.06
C PRO A 64 -11.19 -1.66 -1.18
N GLU A 65 -10.99 -0.58 -1.93
CA GLU A 65 -11.72 -0.34 -3.18
C GLU A 65 -11.40 -1.36 -4.29
N ASN A 66 -10.24 -2.00 -4.23
CA ASN A 66 -9.73 -2.92 -5.24
C ASN A 66 -9.81 -4.41 -4.83
N CYS A 67 -10.45 -4.73 -3.71
CA CYS A 67 -10.49 -6.11 -3.21
C CYS A 67 -11.66 -6.95 -3.75
N GLY A 68 -12.46 -6.43 -4.68
CA GLY A 68 -13.67 -7.10 -5.17
C GLY A 68 -13.44 -8.45 -5.85
N ASP A 69 -12.31 -8.62 -6.50
CA ASP A 69 -11.87 -9.87 -7.15
C ASP A 69 -10.75 -10.59 -6.40
N PHE A 70 -10.58 -10.28 -5.11
CA PHE A 70 -9.53 -10.84 -4.28
C PHE A 70 -9.54 -12.38 -4.30
N ARG A 71 -8.35 -12.97 -4.46
CA ARG A 71 -8.11 -14.41 -4.45
C ARG A 71 -6.84 -14.72 -3.65
N PRO A 72 -6.69 -15.96 -3.15
CA PRO A 72 -5.48 -16.36 -2.41
C PRO A 72 -4.17 -16.13 -3.18
N GLU A 73 -4.21 -16.23 -4.51
CA GLU A 73 -3.06 -16.00 -5.38
C GLU A 73 -2.55 -14.57 -5.27
N HIS A 74 -3.45 -13.58 -5.13
CA HIS A 74 -3.06 -12.18 -4.93
C HIS A 74 -2.23 -11.99 -3.65
N LEU A 75 -2.61 -12.69 -2.55
CA LEU A 75 -1.83 -12.64 -1.32
C LEU A 75 -0.45 -13.28 -1.48
N THR A 76 -0.36 -14.34 -2.26
CA THR A 76 0.93 -14.99 -2.61
C THR A 76 1.83 -14.03 -3.38
N GLU A 77 1.26 -13.28 -4.33
CA GLU A 77 2.00 -12.28 -5.10
C GLU A 77 2.45 -11.09 -4.23
N ILE A 78 1.56 -10.57 -3.38
CA ILE A 78 1.93 -9.51 -2.40
C ILE A 78 3.04 -10.00 -1.46
N ARG A 79 2.97 -11.24 -1.00
CA ARG A 79 4.04 -11.86 -0.18
C ARG A 79 5.38 -11.87 -0.90
N ALA A 80 5.40 -12.23 -2.17
CA ALA A 80 6.62 -12.26 -2.97
C ALA A 80 7.18 -10.84 -3.15
N LEU A 81 6.33 -9.87 -3.50
CA LEU A 81 6.73 -8.47 -3.63
C LEU A 81 7.23 -7.87 -2.32
N ALA A 82 6.65 -8.26 -1.18
CA ALA A 82 7.06 -7.78 0.15
C ALA A 82 8.49 -8.21 0.55
N GLN A 83 9.09 -9.16 -0.17
CA GLN A 83 10.47 -9.60 0.04
C GLN A 83 11.48 -8.89 -0.88
N GLU A 84 10.99 -8.07 -1.82
CA GLU A 84 11.83 -7.28 -2.70
C GLU A 84 12.57 -6.17 -1.91
N ASP A 85 13.77 -5.85 -2.39
CA ASP A 85 14.56 -4.76 -1.79
C ASP A 85 13.77 -3.44 -1.82
N LYS A 86 13.92 -2.64 -0.75
CA LYS A 86 13.24 -1.34 -0.56
C LYS A 86 11.71 -1.42 -0.40
N VAL A 87 11.12 -2.59 -0.25
CA VAL A 87 9.74 -2.72 0.25
C VAL A 87 9.77 -2.64 1.78
N VAL A 88 9.07 -1.66 2.34
CA VAL A 88 9.19 -1.30 3.76
C VAL A 88 7.90 -1.49 4.57
N ALA A 89 6.78 -1.78 3.91
CA ALA A 89 5.49 -1.96 4.58
C ALA A 89 4.53 -2.82 3.75
N ILE A 90 3.51 -3.38 4.40
CA ILE A 90 2.30 -3.87 3.73
C ILE A 90 1.30 -2.72 3.68
N GLY A 91 0.89 -2.35 2.47
CA GLY A 91 -0.01 -1.21 2.24
C GLY A 91 -0.08 -0.78 0.76
N GLU A 92 -1.10 -0.04 0.40
CA GLU A 92 -2.16 0.48 1.23
C GLU A 92 -3.26 -0.57 1.43
N ILE A 93 -3.64 -0.82 2.69
CA ILE A 93 -4.66 -1.80 3.06
C ILE A 93 -5.66 -1.12 3.99
N GLY A 94 -6.86 -1.64 4.14
CA GLY A 94 -7.80 -1.01 5.08
C GLY A 94 -9.27 -1.23 4.76
N LEU A 95 -10.09 -0.23 5.13
CA LEU A 95 -11.53 -0.22 4.93
C LEU A 95 -11.99 1.13 4.35
N ASP A 96 -12.90 1.07 3.39
CA ASP A 96 -13.57 2.22 2.80
C ASP A 96 -15.08 1.95 2.72
N TYR A 97 -15.87 2.65 3.54
CA TYR A 97 -17.32 2.53 3.57
C TYR A 97 -18.02 3.74 2.95
N TYR A 98 -17.26 4.65 2.38
CA TYR A 98 -17.78 5.89 1.84
C TYR A 98 -18.49 5.69 0.48
N TRP A 99 -17.87 4.97 -0.44
CA TRP A 99 -18.40 4.81 -1.78
C TRP A 99 -19.37 3.62 -1.87
N PRO A 100 -20.60 3.82 -2.40
CA PRO A 100 -21.59 2.73 -2.48
C PRO A 100 -21.21 1.61 -3.46
N GLU A 101 -20.33 1.88 -4.42
CA GLU A 101 -19.81 0.91 -5.40
C GLU A 101 -18.66 0.06 -4.88
N ASN A 102 -18.13 0.37 -3.72
CA ASN A 102 -17.05 -0.39 -3.12
C ASN A 102 -17.45 -1.85 -2.84
N PRO A 103 -16.48 -2.78 -2.80
CA PRO A 103 -16.71 -4.16 -2.38
C PRO A 103 -17.45 -4.25 -1.04
N PRO A 104 -18.24 -5.33 -0.81
CA PRO A 104 -18.98 -5.52 0.45
C PRO A 104 -18.06 -5.40 1.67
N ARG A 105 -18.59 -4.81 2.76
CA ARG A 105 -17.81 -4.55 3.99
C ARG A 105 -17.19 -5.80 4.60
N ASP A 106 -17.90 -6.92 4.59
CA ASP A 106 -17.41 -8.21 5.08
C ASP A 106 -16.22 -8.73 4.27
N LEU A 107 -16.24 -8.55 2.95
CA LEU A 107 -15.10 -8.88 2.09
C LEU A 107 -13.91 -7.97 2.39
N GLN A 108 -14.10 -6.65 2.48
CA GLN A 108 -13.04 -5.72 2.83
C GLN A 108 -12.39 -6.11 4.18
N GLN A 109 -13.19 -6.40 5.20
CA GLN A 109 -12.71 -6.82 6.52
C GLN A 109 -11.93 -8.13 6.47
N GLN A 110 -12.39 -9.09 5.67
CA GLN A 110 -11.70 -10.36 5.48
C GLN A 110 -10.33 -10.15 4.82
N VAL A 111 -10.27 -9.34 3.77
CA VAL A 111 -9.02 -9.05 3.04
C VAL A 111 -8.05 -8.25 3.92
N LEU A 112 -8.56 -7.30 4.71
CA LEU A 112 -7.73 -6.56 5.69
C LEU A 112 -7.08 -7.51 6.69
N ARG A 113 -7.84 -8.43 7.31
CA ARG A 113 -7.29 -9.41 8.26
C ARG A 113 -6.21 -10.29 7.64
N GLN A 114 -6.40 -10.73 6.40
CA GLN A 114 -5.39 -11.56 5.72
C GLN A 114 -4.09 -10.80 5.47
N GLN A 115 -4.17 -9.51 5.11
CA GLN A 115 -2.99 -8.68 4.88
C GLN A 115 -2.31 -8.27 6.20
N LEU A 116 -3.06 -8.02 7.27
CA LEU A 116 -2.49 -7.79 8.60
C LEU A 116 -1.77 -9.06 9.12
N ALA A 117 -2.35 -10.25 8.91
CA ALA A 117 -1.68 -11.51 9.25
C ALA A 117 -0.37 -11.68 8.47
N LEU A 118 -0.35 -11.33 7.18
CA LEU A 118 0.85 -11.33 6.36
C LEU A 118 1.90 -10.35 6.88
N ALA A 119 1.50 -9.12 7.20
CA ALA A 119 2.40 -8.10 7.76
C ALA A 119 3.03 -8.57 9.07
N GLN A 120 2.22 -9.16 9.97
CA GLN A 120 2.71 -9.71 11.24
C GLN A 120 3.70 -10.86 11.03
N GLU A 121 3.43 -11.77 10.08
CA GLU A 121 4.33 -12.86 9.73
C GLU A 121 5.67 -12.35 9.19
N LEU A 122 5.64 -11.35 8.31
CA LEU A 122 6.83 -10.76 7.70
C LEU A 122 7.52 -9.73 8.60
N GLN A 123 6.92 -9.38 9.74
CA GLN A 123 7.40 -8.35 10.66
C GLN A 123 7.55 -6.97 9.98
N LEU A 124 6.64 -6.65 9.06
CA LEU A 124 6.57 -5.37 8.37
C LEU A 124 5.48 -4.48 9.00
N PRO A 125 5.71 -3.17 9.08
CA PRO A 125 4.64 -2.23 9.44
C PRO A 125 3.58 -2.17 8.35
N VAL A 126 2.47 -1.48 8.63
CA VAL A 126 1.36 -1.34 7.69
C VAL A 126 1.05 0.12 7.41
N ILE A 127 0.50 0.39 6.21
CA ILE A 127 -0.12 1.67 5.85
C ILE A 127 -1.62 1.41 5.72
N ILE A 128 -2.41 2.07 6.60
CA ILE A 128 -3.84 1.83 6.74
C ILE A 128 -4.65 2.95 6.08
N HIS A 129 -5.52 2.57 5.15
CA HIS A 129 -6.63 3.38 4.66
C HIS A 129 -7.84 3.21 5.57
N ASP A 130 -8.44 4.31 5.99
CA ASP A 130 -9.63 4.31 6.84
C ASP A 130 -10.57 5.45 6.44
N ARG A 131 -11.66 5.11 5.76
CA ARG A 131 -12.67 6.09 5.35
C ARG A 131 -14.07 5.61 5.76
N ASP A 132 -14.70 6.37 6.67
CA ASP A 132 -16.02 6.07 7.25
C ASP A 132 -16.12 4.67 7.88
N ALA A 133 -14.99 4.11 8.36
CA ALA A 133 -14.88 2.74 8.86
C ALA A 133 -14.13 2.63 10.21
N HIS A 134 -13.93 3.74 10.93
CA HIS A 134 -13.03 3.84 12.08
C HIS A 134 -13.22 2.75 13.15
N ALA A 135 -14.47 2.44 13.52
CA ALA A 135 -14.74 1.44 14.55
C ALA A 135 -14.25 0.06 14.12
N ASP A 136 -14.66 -0.40 12.94
CA ASP A 136 -14.27 -1.70 12.41
C ASP A 136 -12.76 -1.78 12.15
N THR A 137 -12.16 -0.71 11.62
CA THR A 137 -10.71 -0.63 11.41
C THR A 137 -9.95 -0.81 12.73
N MET A 138 -10.34 -0.07 13.76
CA MET A 138 -9.69 -0.15 15.08
C MET A 138 -9.89 -1.50 15.74
N ASP A 139 -11.07 -2.10 15.61
CA ASP A 139 -11.35 -3.42 16.20
C ASP A 139 -10.52 -4.50 15.51
N ILE A 140 -10.41 -4.47 14.18
CA ILE A 140 -9.59 -5.42 13.43
C ILE A 140 -8.09 -5.24 13.72
N VAL A 141 -7.58 -4.00 13.75
CA VAL A 141 -6.15 -3.76 14.04
C VAL A 141 -5.77 -4.28 15.43
N ARG A 142 -6.67 -4.18 16.42
CA ARG A 142 -6.43 -4.74 17.77
C ARG A 142 -6.27 -6.26 17.80
N GLU A 143 -6.79 -6.99 16.81
CA GLU A 143 -6.57 -8.43 16.68
C GLU A 143 -5.09 -8.77 16.35
N PHE A 144 -4.31 -7.77 15.88
CA PHE A 144 -2.92 -7.93 15.40
C PHE A 144 -1.93 -7.02 16.16
N PRO A 145 -1.69 -7.26 17.46
CA PRO A 145 -0.95 -6.34 18.34
C PRO A 145 0.57 -6.26 18.06
N ARG A 146 1.07 -6.97 17.05
CA ARG A 146 2.48 -7.00 16.66
C ARG A 146 2.74 -6.43 15.25
N VAL A 147 1.78 -5.75 14.68
CA VAL A 147 1.89 -5.04 13.41
C VAL A 147 2.22 -3.57 13.67
#